data_0a3bc914b52bbd8675e6184ad77a141e
#
_entry.id   0a3bc914b52bbd8675e6184ad77a141e
#
_cell.length_a   1.000
_cell.length_b   1.000
_cell.length_c   1.000
_cell.angle_alpha   90.00
_cell.angle_beta   90.00
_cell.angle_gamma   90.00
#
_symmetry.space_group_name_H-M   'P 1'
#
loop_
_entity.id
_entity.type
_entity.pdbx_description
1 polymer ?
#
loop_
_entity_poly.entity_id
_entity_poly.type
_entity_poly.pdbx_seq_one_letter_code
_entity_poly.pdbx_strand_id
1 'polypeptide(L)'
;MPKSSPVDELPPSWLLVATTRDGTPVYEAGWRHRDNDGSLRTMKRRLGPAWVERAAEGSFVRRRGRPRPGFLYEHAAIVAKDRVVRDVERELAERADAAARAANAPPTFRRIAHAYLDWLKHVRDGKPATLREHRYLLAEPGTPYRRGGGTHRGLIIESLGDRPADEVTTRDINTMLATLAATGVSARTVNKSRQLICAIYNYACREATFGLAHNPASAADRRPEPERARLDFYSPEQVEALARAVVAGLHRDPHAPAVSADEAAARAAEDSQDAEIVRVAAYTGLRRGELVALRWRDVDFSLCKLVVQRSVSADVEASSTKSRRAREVPLPDQAAGALDRLSQRRDFTSPDDYVFVNRLGRRLDGSALRRRVERARDAAGLRPLRFHDLRHTYGSLLVAGGVDLASVKAAMGHSRITTTERYLHARSAGELADRFTRALAPTGVAPTSVEEPA
;
A
#
# COMPACT_ATOMS: atom_id res chain seq x y z
N MET A 1 25.21 47.15 26.01
CA MET A 1 26.31 46.97 25.05
C MET A 1 26.04 45.69 24.28
N PRO A 2 25.75 45.69 22.98
CA PRO A 2 25.61 44.48 22.23
C PRO A 2 26.98 43.78 22.14
N LYS A 3 27.04 42.50 22.50
CA LYS A 3 28.22 41.66 22.30
C LYS A 3 28.46 41.57 20.80
N SER A 4 29.66 41.98 20.36
CA SER A 4 30.12 41.80 18.98
C SER A 4 29.94 40.35 18.56
N SER A 5 29.34 40.17 17.41
CA SER A 5 29.19 38.84 16.79
C SER A 5 30.56 38.20 16.61
N PRO A 6 30.73 36.88 16.83
CA PRO A 6 32.04 36.19 16.73
C PRO A 6 32.62 36.10 15.31
N VAL A 7 32.07 36.85 14.34
CA VAL A 7 32.45 36.86 12.92
C VAL A 7 33.57 37.86 12.60
N ASP A 8 34.01 38.70 13.54
CA ASP A 8 35.01 39.76 13.27
C ASP A 8 36.47 39.32 13.44
N GLU A 9 36.78 38.19 14.05
CA GLU A 9 38.13 37.65 14.10
C GLU A 9 38.33 36.55 13.05
N LEU A 10 39.20 36.86 12.08
CA LEU A 10 39.60 35.86 11.06
C LEU A 10 40.35 34.72 11.76
N PRO A 11 40.06 33.44 11.35
CA PRO A 11 40.82 32.32 11.86
C PRO A 11 42.30 32.43 11.53
N PRO A 12 43.23 31.80 12.32
CA PRO A 12 44.64 31.77 12.03
C PRO A 12 44.89 31.33 10.58
N SER A 13 45.42 32.26 9.78
CA SER A 13 45.61 32.05 8.35
C SER A 13 47.03 32.42 7.92
N TRP A 14 47.51 31.74 6.89
CA TRP A 14 48.87 31.96 6.38
C TRP A 14 48.83 32.06 4.85
N LEU A 15 49.87 32.68 4.28
CA LEU A 15 50.10 32.78 2.86
C LEU A 15 51.26 31.87 2.48
N LEU A 16 51.13 31.07 1.46
CA LEU A 16 52.17 30.20 0.90
C LEU A 16 52.36 30.51 -0.56
N VAL A 17 53.59 30.27 -1.05
CA VAL A 17 53.84 30.19 -2.49
C VAL A 17 53.90 28.72 -2.85
N ALA A 18 52.94 28.29 -3.67
CA ALA A 18 52.89 26.95 -4.22
C ALA A 18 53.26 26.97 -5.70
N THR A 19 53.63 25.83 -6.28
CA THR A 19 53.93 25.69 -7.69
C THR A 19 52.78 24.87 -8.36
N THR A 20 52.28 25.38 -9.45
CA THR A 20 51.30 24.65 -10.29
C THR A 20 52.01 23.53 -11.08
N ARG A 21 51.22 22.66 -11.75
CA ARG A 21 51.76 21.53 -12.51
C ARG A 21 52.66 21.97 -13.70
N ASP A 22 52.42 23.16 -14.22
CA ASP A 22 53.18 23.81 -15.30
C ASP A 22 54.40 24.63 -14.81
N GLY A 23 54.69 24.54 -13.52
CA GLY A 23 55.83 25.21 -12.89
C GLY A 23 55.59 26.66 -12.48
N THR A 24 54.40 27.22 -12.71
CA THR A 24 54.10 28.62 -12.35
C THR A 24 53.93 28.80 -10.83
N PRO A 25 54.65 29.73 -10.21
CA PRO A 25 54.43 30.02 -8.80
C PRO A 25 53.10 30.77 -8.57
N VAL A 26 52.33 30.32 -7.57
CA VAL A 26 51.02 30.89 -7.21
C VAL A 26 50.95 31.14 -5.71
N TYR A 27 50.30 32.24 -5.29
CA TYR A 27 49.93 32.41 -3.90
C TYR A 27 48.75 31.52 -3.54
N GLU A 28 48.86 30.87 -2.39
CA GLU A 28 47.81 30.03 -1.79
C GLU A 28 47.51 30.50 -0.37
N ALA A 29 46.26 30.80 -0.08
CA ALA A 29 45.78 31.03 1.27
C ALA A 29 45.57 29.69 1.97
N GLY A 30 46.08 29.56 3.18
CA GLY A 30 45.76 28.45 4.08
C GLY A 30 45.18 28.96 5.38
N TRP A 31 44.23 28.25 5.95
CA TRP A 31 43.70 28.56 7.29
C TRP A 31 43.16 27.32 7.95
N ARG A 32 42.86 27.40 9.27
CA ARG A 32 42.20 26.31 10.01
C ARG A 32 40.75 26.69 10.28
N HIS A 33 39.87 25.96 9.63
CA HIS A 33 38.43 26.01 9.91
C HIS A 33 38.10 25.06 11.06
N ARG A 34 37.18 25.46 11.94
CA ARG A 34 36.66 24.63 13.01
C ARG A 34 35.28 24.16 12.62
N ASP A 35 35.11 22.85 12.38
CA ASP A 35 33.81 22.21 12.09
C ASP A 35 32.90 22.24 13.34
N ASN A 36 31.61 22.01 13.15
CA ASN A 36 30.59 22.04 14.22
C ASN A 36 30.84 21.01 15.34
N ASP A 37 31.57 19.95 15.07
CA ASP A 37 31.99 18.93 16.05
C ASP A 37 33.23 19.32 16.83
N GLY A 38 33.76 20.52 16.59
CA GLY A 38 34.96 21.04 17.22
C GLY A 38 36.28 20.61 16.55
N SER A 39 36.24 19.75 15.54
CA SER A 39 37.42 19.31 14.80
C SER A 39 38.02 20.44 13.96
N LEU A 40 39.36 20.43 13.79
CA LEU A 40 40.09 21.42 13.00
C LEU A 40 40.45 20.87 11.65
N ARG A 41 39.93 21.51 10.60
CA ARG A 41 40.21 21.18 9.22
C ARG A 41 41.07 22.25 8.56
N THR A 42 42.13 21.83 7.87
CA THR A 42 42.97 22.76 7.08
C THR A 42 42.31 23.02 5.74
N MET A 43 42.04 24.29 5.49
CA MET A 43 41.48 24.79 4.24
C MET A 43 42.58 25.43 3.40
N LYS A 44 42.50 25.33 2.08
CA LYS A 44 43.45 25.95 1.15
C LYS A 44 42.73 26.53 -0.06
N ARG A 45 43.17 27.72 -0.52
CA ARG A 45 42.62 28.36 -1.72
C ARG A 45 43.72 29.07 -2.49
N ARG A 46 43.79 28.81 -3.78
CA ARG A 46 44.67 29.55 -4.69
C ARG A 46 44.15 30.96 -4.92
N LEU A 47 45.05 31.95 -4.83
CA LEU A 47 44.74 33.38 -4.98
C LEU A 47 45.04 33.90 -6.39
N GLY A 48 46.11 33.41 -6.97
CA GLY A 48 46.56 33.81 -8.30
C GLY A 48 48.09 33.67 -8.49
N PRO A 49 48.58 33.92 -9.72
CA PRO A 49 50.02 33.87 -10.01
C PRO A 49 50.83 34.82 -9.11
N ALA A 50 51.92 34.31 -8.55
CA ALA A 50 52.77 35.03 -7.65
C ALA A 50 53.90 35.77 -8.39
N TRP A 51 54.14 37.05 -8.07
CA TRP A 51 55.25 37.82 -8.61
C TRP A 51 56.52 37.57 -7.78
N VAL A 52 57.07 36.36 -7.94
CA VAL A 52 58.24 35.87 -7.23
C VAL A 52 59.25 35.26 -8.21
N GLU A 53 60.50 35.12 -7.79
CA GLU A 53 61.51 34.38 -8.50
C GLU A 53 62.12 33.30 -7.61
N ARG A 54 62.64 32.25 -8.22
CA ARG A 54 63.22 31.12 -7.45
C ARG A 54 64.67 31.44 -7.14
N ALA A 55 65.07 31.49 -5.87
CA ALA A 55 66.45 31.64 -5.45
C ALA A 55 67.27 30.37 -5.72
N ALA A 56 68.58 30.50 -5.73
CA ALA A 56 69.52 29.40 -5.96
C ALA A 56 69.34 28.21 -5.00
N GLU A 57 68.87 28.45 -3.79
CA GLU A 57 68.60 27.49 -2.75
C GLU A 57 67.17 26.87 -2.84
N GLY A 58 66.42 27.23 -3.93
CA GLY A 58 65.07 26.65 -4.19
C GLY A 58 63.90 27.36 -3.52
N SER A 59 64.16 28.34 -2.62
CA SER A 59 63.13 29.20 -2.02
C SER A 59 62.59 30.22 -3.02
N PHE A 60 61.38 30.76 -2.74
CA PHE A 60 60.79 31.84 -3.54
C PHE A 60 61.08 33.18 -2.87
N VAL A 61 61.67 34.11 -3.61
CA VAL A 61 61.97 35.48 -3.18
C VAL A 61 61.18 36.48 -4.03
N ARG A 62 60.96 37.68 -3.44
CA ARG A 62 60.27 38.76 -4.15
C ARG A 62 61.01 39.19 -5.39
N ARG A 63 60.30 39.15 -6.55
CA ARG A 63 60.88 39.67 -7.81
C ARG A 63 60.91 41.21 -7.82
N ARG A 64 62.01 41.81 -8.28
CA ARG A 64 62.12 43.27 -8.40
C ARG A 64 61.22 43.79 -9.53
N GLY A 65 60.72 45.06 -9.37
CA GLY A 65 59.93 45.73 -10.39
C GLY A 65 58.40 45.59 -10.20
N ARG A 66 57.61 46.17 -11.12
CA ARG A 66 56.15 46.09 -11.11
C ARG A 66 55.67 44.72 -11.56
N PRO A 67 54.68 44.12 -10.88
CA PRO A 67 54.11 42.86 -11.36
C PRO A 67 53.43 43.01 -12.74
N ARG A 68 53.50 41.97 -13.55
CA ARG A 68 52.74 41.89 -14.79
C ARG A 68 51.25 41.85 -14.52
N PRO A 69 50.39 42.31 -15.47
CA PRO A 69 48.94 42.15 -15.35
C PRO A 69 48.58 40.73 -15.01
N GLY A 70 47.73 40.52 -14.00
CA GLY A 70 47.29 39.20 -13.51
C GLY A 70 48.17 38.55 -12.45
N PHE A 71 49.39 39.10 -12.17
CA PHE A 71 50.27 38.60 -11.10
C PHE A 71 50.07 39.41 -9.82
N LEU A 72 50.08 38.73 -8.70
CA LEU A 72 49.96 39.32 -7.36
C LEU A 72 51.36 39.54 -6.75
N TYR A 73 51.57 40.70 -6.14
CA TYR A 73 52.66 40.88 -5.22
C TYR A 73 52.20 40.54 -3.78
N GLU A 74 53.12 40.29 -2.87
CA GLU A 74 52.85 39.76 -1.55
C GLU A 74 51.76 40.51 -0.76
N HIS A 75 51.83 41.85 -0.73
CA HIS A 75 50.82 42.66 -0.04
C HIS A 75 49.43 42.48 -0.64
N ALA A 76 49.31 42.47 -1.96
CA ALA A 76 48.04 42.22 -2.62
C ALA A 76 47.53 40.79 -2.40
N ALA A 77 48.44 39.81 -2.29
CA ALA A 77 48.09 38.43 -1.95
C ALA A 77 47.63 38.30 -0.49
N ILE A 78 48.19 39.06 0.46
CA ILE A 78 47.71 39.13 1.88
C ILE A 78 46.30 39.69 1.92
N VAL A 79 45.99 40.78 1.24
CA VAL A 79 44.66 41.37 1.18
C VAL A 79 43.65 40.39 0.51
N ALA A 80 44.07 39.73 -0.59
CA ALA A 80 43.26 38.72 -1.26
C ALA A 80 43.03 37.51 -0.34
N LYS A 81 44.03 37.07 0.40
CA LYS A 81 43.90 35.98 1.41
C LYS A 81 42.83 36.33 2.45
N ASP A 82 42.94 37.49 3.10
CA ASP A 82 42.01 37.90 4.15
C ASP A 82 40.57 38.02 3.63
N ARG A 83 40.41 38.47 2.39
CA ARG A 83 39.11 38.51 1.74
C ARG A 83 38.55 37.09 1.47
N VAL A 84 39.34 36.23 0.90
CA VAL A 84 38.92 34.84 0.56
C VAL A 84 38.59 34.05 1.82
N VAL A 85 39.41 34.16 2.87
CA VAL A 85 39.15 33.50 4.15
C VAL A 85 37.83 33.97 4.72
N ARG A 86 37.60 35.30 4.76
CA ARG A 86 36.35 35.88 5.28
C ARG A 86 35.12 35.42 4.49
N ASP A 87 35.19 35.42 3.18
CA ASP A 87 34.09 35.02 2.32
C ASP A 87 33.74 33.55 2.48
N VAL A 88 34.76 32.66 2.56
CA VAL A 88 34.54 31.22 2.77
C VAL A 88 34.00 30.90 4.17
N GLU A 89 34.55 31.53 5.22
CA GLU A 89 34.04 31.32 6.58
C GLU A 89 32.60 31.80 6.72
N ARG A 90 32.25 32.96 6.14
CA ARG A 90 30.86 33.42 6.10
C ARG A 90 29.95 32.43 5.39
N GLU A 91 30.34 31.89 4.23
CA GLU A 91 29.56 30.91 3.49
C GLU A 91 29.37 29.60 4.29
N LEU A 92 30.40 29.15 5.01
CA LEU A 92 30.31 27.96 5.86
C LEU A 92 29.42 28.21 7.09
N ALA A 93 29.53 29.39 7.73
CA ALA A 93 28.64 29.76 8.82
C ALA A 93 27.16 29.84 8.38
N GLU A 94 26.89 30.47 7.24
CA GLU A 94 25.53 30.54 6.69
C GLU A 94 24.96 29.15 6.40
N ARG A 95 25.79 28.24 5.88
CA ARG A 95 25.40 26.83 5.64
C ARG A 95 25.15 26.07 6.94
N ALA A 96 26.00 26.29 7.96
CA ALA A 96 25.84 25.67 9.27
C ALA A 96 24.54 26.16 9.96
N ASP A 97 24.30 27.47 9.92
CA ASP A 97 23.06 28.08 10.45
C ASP A 97 21.79 27.59 9.68
N ALA A 98 21.88 27.46 8.37
CA ALA A 98 20.80 26.92 7.59
C ALA A 98 20.52 25.45 7.93
N ALA A 99 21.57 24.65 8.11
CA ALA A 99 21.46 23.26 8.53
C ALA A 99 20.88 23.14 9.95
N ALA A 100 21.32 23.98 10.89
CA ALA A 100 20.79 24.03 12.25
C ALA A 100 19.31 24.44 12.29
N ARG A 101 18.94 25.45 11.50
CA ARG A 101 17.53 25.87 11.34
C ARG A 101 16.67 24.73 10.73
N ALA A 102 17.19 24.04 9.72
CA ALA A 102 16.48 22.89 9.11
C ALA A 102 16.34 21.71 10.09
N ALA A 103 17.36 21.46 10.93
CA ALA A 103 17.32 20.42 11.95
C ALA A 103 16.32 20.72 13.09
N ASN A 104 16.17 22.00 13.45
CA ASN A 104 15.26 22.47 14.51
C ASN A 104 13.87 22.87 13.98
N ALA A 105 13.64 22.85 12.67
CA ALA A 105 12.34 23.18 12.10
C ALA A 105 11.29 22.12 12.54
N PRO A 106 10.05 22.53 12.86
CA PRO A 106 8.97 21.60 13.13
C PRO A 106 8.84 20.57 11.99
N PRO A 107 8.54 19.32 12.31
CA PRO A 107 8.38 18.30 11.27
C PRO A 107 7.23 18.67 10.35
N THR A 108 7.43 18.58 9.03
CA THR A 108 6.35 18.76 8.07
C THR A 108 5.43 17.54 8.09
N PHE A 109 4.18 17.71 7.59
CA PHE A 109 3.25 16.59 7.42
C PHE A 109 3.86 15.47 6.56
N ARG A 110 4.57 15.80 5.49
CA ARG A 110 5.29 14.85 4.64
C ARG A 110 6.28 13.99 5.44
N ARG A 111 7.06 14.61 6.31
CA ARG A 111 8.04 13.92 7.16
C ARG A 111 7.37 12.93 8.10
N ILE A 112 6.29 13.32 8.81
CA ILE A 112 5.58 12.41 9.70
C ILE A 112 4.83 11.31 8.93
N ALA A 113 4.32 11.59 7.73
CA ALA A 113 3.67 10.59 6.87
C ALA A 113 4.64 9.51 6.39
N HIS A 114 5.84 9.87 5.98
CA HIS A 114 6.88 8.92 5.60
C HIS A 114 7.34 8.08 6.82
N ALA A 115 7.61 8.71 7.95
CA ALA A 115 7.97 8.00 9.18
C ALA A 115 6.88 7.02 9.63
N TYR A 116 5.61 7.39 9.50
CA TYR A 116 4.48 6.49 9.75
C TYR A 116 4.48 5.28 8.82
N LEU A 117 4.76 5.45 7.52
CA LEU A 117 4.83 4.34 6.57
C LEU A 117 5.97 3.38 6.91
N ASP A 118 7.12 3.91 7.31
CA ASP A 118 8.28 3.11 7.72
C ASP A 118 8.02 2.37 9.04
N TRP A 119 7.43 3.04 10.03
CA TRP A 119 6.99 2.43 11.26
C TRP A 119 5.94 1.32 11.01
N LEU A 120 4.96 1.59 10.15
CA LEU A 120 3.92 0.61 9.81
C LEU A 120 4.53 -0.62 9.13
N LYS A 121 5.57 -0.44 8.31
CA LYS A 121 6.26 -1.52 7.59
C LYS A 121 7.19 -2.32 8.49
N HIS A 122 8.02 -1.64 9.28
CA HIS A 122 9.15 -2.27 9.97
C HIS A 122 8.89 -2.59 11.45
N VAL A 123 7.98 -1.86 12.11
CA VAL A 123 7.68 -2.03 13.54
C VAL A 123 6.33 -2.73 13.75
N ARG A 124 5.29 -2.32 12.99
CA ARG A 124 3.94 -2.89 13.14
C ARG A 124 3.69 -4.11 12.26
N ASP A 125 4.63 -4.49 11.42
CA ASP A 125 4.45 -5.56 10.44
C ASP A 125 3.13 -5.41 9.65
N GLY A 126 2.94 -4.20 9.14
CA GLY A 126 1.70 -3.81 8.44
C GLY A 126 1.47 -4.65 7.19
N LYS A 127 0.25 -5.09 7.00
CA LYS A 127 -0.10 -5.93 5.83
C LYS A 127 0.29 -5.26 4.52
N PRO A 128 0.87 -5.99 3.56
CA PRO A 128 1.32 -5.42 2.28
C PRO A 128 0.23 -4.66 1.52
N ALA A 129 -1.02 -5.12 1.62
CA ALA A 129 -2.16 -4.44 0.99
C ALA A 129 -2.46 -3.07 1.63
N THR A 130 -2.37 -2.97 2.97
CA THR A 130 -2.56 -1.71 3.70
C THR A 130 -1.46 -0.72 3.38
N LEU A 131 -0.19 -1.17 3.37
CA LEU A 131 0.94 -0.35 2.96
C LEU A 131 0.80 0.15 1.52
N ARG A 132 0.33 -0.70 0.61
CA ARG A 132 0.08 -0.31 -0.78
C ARG A 132 -1.02 0.76 -0.88
N GLU A 133 -2.12 0.60 -0.14
CA GLU A 133 -3.23 1.56 -0.09
C GLU A 133 -2.77 2.90 0.49
N HIS A 134 -2.03 2.88 1.62
CA HIS A 134 -1.52 4.10 2.23
C HIS A 134 -0.52 4.83 1.32
N ARG A 135 0.41 4.10 0.68
CA ARG A 135 1.33 4.69 -0.32
C ARG A 135 0.62 5.26 -1.53
N TYR A 136 -0.47 4.64 -1.96
CA TYR A 136 -1.29 5.16 -3.04
C TYR A 136 -1.93 6.51 -2.68
N LEU A 137 -2.49 6.62 -1.46
CA LEU A 137 -3.13 7.85 -0.98
C LEU A 137 -2.12 8.97 -0.67
N LEU A 138 -0.89 8.61 -0.28
CA LEU A 138 0.23 9.53 0.02
C LEU A 138 1.21 9.69 -1.14
N ALA A 139 0.82 9.28 -2.35
CA ALA A 139 1.68 9.46 -3.50
C ALA A 139 1.94 10.95 -3.77
N GLU A 140 3.16 11.27 -4.19
CA GLU A 140 3.52 12.62 -4.62
C GLU A 140 2.76 12.99 -5.90
N PRO A 141 2.38 14.28 -6.08
CA PRO A 141 1.81 14.76 -7.32
C PRO A 141 2.71 14.40 -8.50
N GLY A 142 2.11 13.96 -9.61
CA GLY A 142 2.85 13.58 -10.81
C GLY A 142 3.51 12.20 -10.78
N THR A 143 3.49 11.47 -9.66
CA THR A 143 4.02 10.10 -9.60
C THR A 143 3.27 9.19 -10.57
N PRO A 144 3.94 8.45 -11.47
CA PRO A 144 3.28 7.53 -12.40
C PRO A 144 2.51 6.42 -11.68
N TYR A 145 1.37 6.03 -12.21
CA TYR A 145 0.69 4.82 -11.74
C TYR A 145 1.55 3.57 -12.00
N ARG A 146 1.52 2.63 -11.10
CA ARG A 146 2.26 1.36 -11.25
C ARG A 146 1.80 0.53 -12.46
N ARG A 147 0.55 0.68 -12.88
CA ARG A 147 -0.05 -0.01 -14.03
C ARG A 147 -1.02 0.95 -14.71
N GLY A 148 -1.02 0.96 -16.04
CA GLY A 148 -1.80 1.89 -16.84
C GLY A 148 -1.08 3.23 -17.05
N GLY A 149 -1.62 4.06 -17.93
CA GLY A 149 -1.12 5.44 -18.16
C GLY A 149 -1.66 6.42 -17.12
N GLY A 150 -0.95 7.53 -16.94
CA GLY A 150 -1.34 8.62 -16.06
C GLY A 150 -0.55 8.67 -14.76
N THR A 151 -0.83 9.70 -13.96
CA THR A 151 -0.10 10.04 -12.74
C THR A 151 -1.03 10.26 -11.55
N HIS A 152 -0.51 10.11 -10.34
CA HIS A 152 -1.21 10.46 -9.11
C HIS A 152 -1.41 11.97 -9.03
N ARG A 153 -2.59 12.40 -8.64
CA ARG A 153 -2.85 13.80 -8.32
C ARG A 153 -2.19 14.21 -6.99
N GLY A 154 -2.03 13.28 -6.06
CA GLY A 154 -1.27 13.50 -4.83
C GLY A 154 -1.89 14.53 -3.87
N LEU A 155 -3.22 14.71 -3.87
CA LEU A 155 -3.92 15.81 -3.18
C LEU A 155 -3.59 15.94 -1.70
N ILE A 156 -3.35 14.84 -0.98
CA ILE A 156 -3.00 14.90 0.45
C ILE A 156 -1.63 15.57 0.63
N ILE A 157 -0.66 15.15 -0.15
CA ILE A 157 0.71 15.68 -0.08
C ILE A 157 0.79 17.08 -0.70
N GLU A 158 0.06 17.34 -1.78
CA GLU A 158 -0.05 18.66 -2.39
C GLU A 158 -0.62 19.71 -1.40
N SER A 159 -1.63 19.33 -0.61
CA SER A 159 -2.33 20.26 0.28
C SER A 159 -1.65 20.42 1.65
N LEU A 160 -1.07 19.36 2.19
CA LEU A 160 -0.59 19.31 3.58
C LEU A 160 0.92 19.04 3.67
N GLY A 161 1.54 18.48 2.63
CA GLY A 161 2.86 17.87 2.68
C GLY A 161 3.95 18.75 3.27
N ASP A 162 4.07 19.97 2.81
CA ASP A 162 5.16 20.88 3.17
C ASP A 162 4.82 21.83 4.33
N ARG A 163 3.61 21.71 4.87
CA ARG A 163 3.21 22.50 6.04
C ARG A 163 3.83 21.91 7.31
N PRO A 164 4.24 22.74 8.27
CA PRO A 164 4.56 22.29 9.61
C PRO A 164 3.39 21.51 10.21
N ALA A 165 3.67 20.31 10.73
CA ALA A 165 2.62 19.41 11.15
C ALA A 165 1.82 19.90 12.37
N ASP A 166 2.44 20.73 13.22
CA ASP A 166 1.82 21.40 14.36
C ASP A 166 0.91 22.58 13.97
N GLU A 167 1.11 23.16 12.79
CA GLU A 167 0.30 24.27 12.26
C GLU A 167 -0.91 23.79 11.42
N VAL A 168 -0.96 22.51 11.05
CA VAL A 168 -2.11 21.95 10.31
C VAL A 168 -3.32 21.90 11.23
N THR A 169 -4.39 22.57 10.83
CA THR A 169 -5.65 22.63 11.58
C THR A 169 -6.68 21.63 11.06
N THR A 170 -7.72 21.37 11.88
CA THR A 170 -8.91 20.59 11.44
C THR A 170 -9.57 21.22 10.19
N ARG A 171 -9.57 22.55 10.11
CA ARG A 171 -10.12 23.28 8.93
C ARG A 171 -9.33 22.97 7.66
N ASP A 172 -8.02 22.92 7.73
CA ASP A 172 -7.17 22.60 6.57
C ASP A 172 -7.46 21.18 6.07
N ILE A 173 -7.59 20.23 7.01
CA ILE A 173 -7.92 18.84 6.68
C ILE A 173 -9.32 18.78 6.03
N ASN A 174 -10.32 19.46 6.58
CA ASN A 174 -11.67 19.49 6.00
C ASN A 174 -11.67 20.12 4.61
N THR A 175 -10.91 21.19 4.38
CA THR A 175 -10.74 21.82 3.07
C THR A 175 -10.13 20.85 2.06
N MET A 176 -9.06 20.17 2.43
CA MET A 176 -8.44 19.13 1.58
C MET A 176 -9.41 17.98 1.27
N LEU A 177 -10.17 17.49 2.28
CA LEU A 177 -11.19 16.46 2.08
C LEU A 177 -12.32 16.92 1.16
N ALA A 178 -12.72 18.21 1.22
CA ALA A 178 -13.69 18.80 0.32
C ALA A 178 -13.15 18.87 -1.11
N THR A 179 -11.90 19.31 -1.29
CA THR A 179 -11.22 19.31 -2.60
C THR A 179 -11.14 17.89 -3.18
N LEU A 180 -10.78 16.91 -2.36
CA LEU A 180 -10.74 15.51 -2.79
C LEU A 180 -12.13 15.02 -3.24
N ALA A 181 -13.19 15.39 -2.52
CA ALA A 181 -14.54 15.02 -2.90
C ALA A 181 -15.01 15.67 -4.20
N ALA A 182 -14.62 16.92 -4.46
CA ALA A 182 -14.92 17.62 -5.69
C ALA A 182 -14.31 16.94 -6.93
N THR A 183 -13.34 16.04 -6.78
CA THR A 183 -12.81 15.20 -7.87
C THR A 183 -13.75 14.05 -8.28
N GLY A 184 -14.91 13.89 -7.65
CA GLY A 184 -15.88 12.84 -7.95
C GLY A 184 -15.59 11.49 -7.29
N VAL A 185 -14.59 11.39 -6.39
CA VAL A 185 -14.34 10.15 -5.66
C VAL A 185 -15.44 9.87 -4.63
N SER A 186 -15.68 8.60 -4.33
CA SER A 186 -16.73 8.20 -3.38
C SER A 186 -16.49 8.73 -1.96
N ALA A 187 -17.57 8.98 -1.20
CA ALA A 187 -17.52 9.35 0.21
C ALA A 187 -16.65 8.38 1.03
N ARG A 188 -16.68 7.09 0.70
CA ARG A 188 -15.83 6.07 1.32
C ARG A 188 -14.33 6.33 1.09
N THR A 189 -13.94 6.76 -0.11
CA THR A 189 -12.54 7.12 -0.43
C THR A 189 -12.11 8.35 0.37
N VAL A 190 -12.96 9.37 0.46
CA VAL A 190 -12.71 10.55 1.29
C VAL A 190 -12.54 10.17 2.75
N ASN A 191 -13.44 9.33 3.29
CA ASN A 191 -13.34 8.84 4.66
C ASN A 191 -12.08 8.01 4.93
N LYS A 192 -11.60 7.23 3.95
CA LYS A 192 -10.33 6.51 4.06
C LYS A 192 -9.13 7.46 4.13
N SER A 193 -9.14 8.53 3.35
CA SER A 193 -8.11 9.57 3.40
C SER A 193 -8.09 10.25 4.76
N ARG A 194 -9.26 10.61 5.30
CA ARG A 194 -9.39 11.13 6.66
C ARG A 194 -8.81 10.17 7.70
N GLN A 195 -9.18 8.88 7.63
CA GLN A 195 -8.68 7.85 8.56
C GLN A 195 -7.16 7.69 8.48
N LEU A 196 -6.58 7.78 7.29
CA LEU A 196 -5.13 7.71 7.11
C LEU A 196 -4.44 8.92 7.75
N ILE A 197 -4.93 10.14 7.52
CA ILE A 197 -4.37 11.36 8.13
C ILE A 197 -4.48 11.26 9.66
N CYS A 198 -5.62 10.82 10.17
CA CYS A 198 -5.81 10.60 11.61
C CYS A 198 -4.82 9.55 12.17
N ALA A 199 -4.55 8.48 11.45
CA ALA A 199 -3.57 7.47 11.85
C ALA A 199 -2.15 7.99 11.86
N ILE A 200 -1.78 8.84 10.89
CA ILE A 200 -0.47 9.51 10.83
C ILE A 200 -0.27 10.42 12.03
N TYR A 201 -1.25 11.28 12.33
CA TYR A 201 -1.16 12.16 13.50
C TYR A 201 -1.18 11.39 14.83
N ASN A 202 -1.98 10.33 14.96
CA ASN A 202 -1.95 9.46 16.14
C ASN A 202 -0.59 8.79 16.35
N TYR A 203 0.10 8.44 15.28
CA TYR A 203 1.48 7.96 15.34
C TYR A 203 2.41 9.08 15.81
N ALA A 204 2.36 10.23 15.16
CA ALA A 204 3.25 11.35 15.42
C ALA A 204 3.09 11.92 16.85
N CYS A 205 1.87 11.96 17.39
CA CYS A 205 1.62 12.38 18.78
C CYS A 205 2.19 11.41 19.83
N ARG A 206 2.41 10.14 19.47
CA ARG A 206 3.02 9.14 20.37
C ARG A 206 4.54 9.14 20.32
N GLU A 207 5.11 9.59 19.22
CA GLU A 207 6.55 9.65 19.01
C GLU A 207 7.11 10.98 19.52
N ALA A 208 7.81 10.94 20.65
CA ALA A 208 8.37 12.13 21.30
C ALA A 208 9.23 13.00 20.37
N THR A 209 9.87 12.39 19.37
CA THR A 209 10.72 13.08 18.39
C THR A 209 9.99 14.10 17.51
N PHE A 210 8.65 14.02 17.42
CA PHE A 210 7.85 14.96 16.61
C PHE A 210 7.24 16.08 17.43
N GLY A 211 7.17 15.95 18.77
CA GLY A 211 6.69 17.01 19.67
C GLY A 211 5.24 17.46 19.48
N LEU A 212 4.40 16.65 18.81
CA LEU A 212 3.01 17.02 18.53
C LEU A 212 2.10 16.73 19.72
N ALA A 213 1.42 17.78 20.22
CA ALA A 213 0.54 17.67 21.38
C ALA A 213 -0.84 17.08 21.08
N HIS A 214 -1.37 17.27 19.88
CA HIS A 214 -2.75 16.86 19.54
C HIS A 214 -2.87 16.44 18.06
N ASN A 215 -3.95 15.69 17.78
CA ASN A 215 -4.28 15.23 16.45
C ASN A 215 -5.41 16.08 15.84
N PRO A 216 -5.14 16.98 14.87
CA PRO A 216 -6.16 17.82 14.25
C PRO A 216 -7.17 17.03 13.41
N ALA A 217 -6.80 15.81 12.96
CA ALA A 217 -7.69 14.97 12.16
C ALA A 217 -8.74 14.22 13.01
N SER A 218 -8.63 14.22 14.32
CA SER A 218 -9.60 13.55 15.20
C SER A 218 -10.99 14.19 15.10
N ALA A 219 -11.04 15.52 15.02
CA ALA A 219 -12.26 16.32 14.88
C ALA A 219 -12.67 16.61 13.42
N ALA A 220 -11.91 16.13 12.43
CA ALA A 220 -12.25 16.33 11.03
C ALA A 220 -13.55 15.61 10.64
N ASP A 221 -14.33 16.20 9.74
CA ASP A 221 -15.67 15.74 9.38
C ASP A 221 -15.63 14.40 8.62
N ARG A 222 -16.54 13.53 9.00
CA ARG A 222 -16.80 12.30 8.26
C ARG A 222 -17.94 12.56 7.26
N ARG A 223 -17.73 12.18 6.00
CA ARG A 223 -18.81 12.24 5.01
C ARG A 223 -19.80 11.10 5.21
N PRO A 224 -21.11 11.38 5.13
CA PRO A 224 -22.11 10.33 5.13
C PRO A 224 -21.89 9.42 3.93
N GLU A 225 -21.82 8.13 4.18
CA GLU A 225 -21.79 7.13 3.11
C GLU A 225 -23.23 6.74 2.79
N PRO A 226 -23.59 6.58 1.52
CA PRO A 226 -24.92 6.11 1.17
C PRO A 226 -25.18 4.75 1.84
N GLU A 227 -26.42 4.50 2.16
CA GLU A 227 -26.84 3.21 2.69
C GLU A 227 -26.39 2.12 1.71
N ARG A 228 -25.84 1.05 2.25
CA ARG A 228 -25.35 -0.03 1.41
C ARG A 228 -26.54 -0.72 0.75
N ALA A 229 -26.57 -0.71 -0.56
CA ALA A 229 -27.58 -1.48 -1.32
C ALA A 229 -27.64 -2.93 -0.83
N ARG A 230 -28.83 -3.51 -0.87
CA ARG A 230 -29.02 -4.94 -0.64
C ARG A 230 -28.02 -5.72 -1.47
N LEU A 231 -27.45 -6.77 -0.88
CA LEU A 231 -26.52 -7.63 -1.59
C LEU A 231 -27.29 -8.42 -2.64
N ASP A 232 -26.96 -8.19 -3.88
CA ASP A 232 -27.45 -9.04 -4.96
C ASP A 232 -26.62 -10.34 -5.03
N PHE A 233 -27.23 -11.45 -5.39
CA PHE A 233 -26.60 -12.75 -5.42
C PHE A 233 -27.20 -13.64 -6.52
N TYR A 234 -26.46 -14.63 -7.00
CA TYR A 234 -26.92 -15.58 -7.97
C TYR A 234 -27.74 -16.71 -7.35
N SER A 235 -28.74 -17.21 -8.08
CA SER A 235 -29.31 -18.52 -7.80
C SER A 235 -28.32 -19.63 -8.19
N PRO A 236 -28.51 -20.88 -7.71
CA PRO A 236 -27.69 -22.02 -8.15
C PRO A 236 -27.64 -22.17 -9.67
N GLU A 237 -28.78 -21.97 -10.37
CA GLU A 237 -28.90 -22.07 -11.83
C GLU A 237 -28.06 -20.99 -12.53
N GLN A 238 -28.02 -19.79 -11.95
CA GLN A 238 -27.19 -18.68 -12.47
C GLN A 238 -25.69 -18.90 -12.23
N VAL A 239 -25.32 -19.55 -11.13
CA VAL A 239 -23.92 -19.99 -10.90
C VAL A 239 -23.51 -21.00 -11.98
N GLU A 240 -24.36 -21.98 -12.27
CA GLU A 240 -24.09 -22.97 -13.31
C GLU A 240 -24.12 -22.36 -14.73
N ALA A 241 -24.99 -21.38 -14.99
CA ALA A 241 -24.96 -20.61 -16.24
C ALA A 241 -23.66 -19.87 -16.45
N LEU A 242 -23.15 -19.24 -15.38
CA LEU A 242 -21.82 -18.57 -15.38
C LEU A 242 -20.71 -19.59 -15.66
N ALA A 243 -20.71 -20.72 -14.96
CA ALA A 243 -19.72 -21.78 -15.17
C ALA A 243 -19.70 -22.28 -16.59
N ARG A 244 -20.89 -22.55 -17.20
CA ARG A 244 -21.02 -22.93 -18.61
C ARG A 244 -20.48 -21.84 -19.55
N ALA A 245 -20.78 -20.57 -19.29
CA ALA A 245 -20.26 -19.45 -20.09
C ALA A 245 -18.73 -19.38 -20.10
N VAL A 246 -18.12 -19.70 -18.96
CA VAL A 246 -16.66 -19.78 -18.84
C VAL A 246 -16.09 -20.96 -19.63
N VAL A 247 -16.67 -22.16 -19.50
CA VAL A 247 -16.26 -23.36 -20.27
C VAL A 247 -16.39 -23.12 -21.77
N ALA A 248 -17.45 -22.44 -22.19
CA ALA A 248 -17.67 -22.11 -23.60
C ALA A 248 -16.70 -21.03 -24.12
N GLY A 249 -15.81 -20.50 -23.27
CA GLY A 249 -14.82 -19.51 -23.66
C GLY A 249 -15.39 -18.14 -24.03
N LEU A 250 -16.62 -17.79 -23.58
CA LEU A 250 -17.31 -16.54 -23.97
C LEU A 250 -16.55 -15.27 -23.55
N HIS A 251 -15.56 -15.38 -22.70
CA HIS A 251 -14.66 -14.27 -22.31
C HIS A 251 -13.59 -13.95 -23.36
N ARG A 252 -13.44 -14.77 -24.38
CA ARG A 252 -12.47 -14.62 -25.46
C ARG A 252 -13.04 -13.79 -26.59
N ASP A 253 -12.16 -13.12 -27.34
CA ASP A 253 -12.56 -12.41 -28.54
C ASP A 253 -12.94 -13.43 -29.61
N PRO A 254 -14.22 -13.44 -30.12
CA PRO A 254 -14.67 -14.35 -31.16
C PRO A 254 -13.97 -14.09 -32.50
N HIS A 255 -13.39 -12.92 -32.71
CA HIS A 255 -12.69 -12.56 -33.93
C HIS A 255 -11.13 -12.74 -33.80
N ALA A 256 -10.67 -13.33 -32.68
CA ALA A 256 -9.25 -13.61 -32.52
C ALA A 256 -8.76 -14.62 -33.57
N PRO A 257 -7.54 -14.50 -34.08
CA PRO A 257 -6.95 -15.45 -35.02
C PRO A 257 -7.02 -16.89 -34.48
N ALA A 258 -7.17 -17.84 -35.39
CA ALA A 258 -7.12 -19.26 -35.05
C ALA A 258 -5.80 -19.62 -34.40
N VAL A 259 -5.85 -20.48 -33.40
CA VAL A 259 -4.65 -20.93 -32.64
C VAL A 259 -4.37 -22.41 -33.02
N SER A 260 -3.16 -22.87 -32.70
CA SER A 260 -2.79 -24.27 -32.85
C SER A 260 -3.71 -25.20 -32.04
N ALA A 261 -3.81 -26.47 -32.41
CA ALA A 261 -4.60 -27.46 -31.66
C ALA A 261 -4.13 -27.57 -30.21
N ASP A 262 -2.83 -27.54 -29.95
CA ASP A 262 -2.27 -27.59 -28.60
C ASP A 262 -2.66 -26.36 -27.76
N GLU A 263 -2.60 -25.19 -28.35
CA GLU A 263 -3.02 -23.95 -27.69
C GLU A 263 -4.53 -23.96 -27.43
N ALA A 264 -5.34 -24.48 -28.36
CA ALA A 264 -6.79 -24.63 -28.19
C ALA A 264 -7.11 -25.60 -27.03
N ALA A 265 -6.43 -26.74 -26.96
CA ALA A 265 -6.55 -27.68 -25.84
C ALA A 265 -6.14 -27.08 -24.50
N ALA A 266 -5.03 -26.34 -24.48
CA ALA A 266 -4.57 -25.64 -23.28
C ALA A 266 -5.57 -24.57 -22.79
N ARG A 267 -6.18 -23.83 -23.73
CA ARG A 267 -7.26 -22.87 -23.44
C ARG A 267 -8.50 -23.54 -22.89
N ALA A 268 -8.91 -24.64 -23.46
CA ALA A 268 -10.10 -25.42 -23.01
C ALA A 268 -9.87 -25.94 -21.57
N ALA A 269 -8.68 -26.44 -21.27
CA ALA A 269 -8.30 -26.86 -19.90
C ALA A 269 -8.32 -25.71 -18.89
N GLU A 270 -7.83 -24.53 -19.30
CA GLU A 270 -7.88 -23.32 -18.46
C GLU A 270 -9.33 -22.89 -18.21
N ASP A 271 -10.18 -22.88 -19.24
CA ASP A 271 -11.58 -22.50 -19.15
C ASP A 271 -12.38 -23.48 -18.29
N SER A 272 -12.11 -24.77 -18.44
CA SER A 272 -12.68 -25.83 -17.59
C SER A 272 -12.30 -25.62 -16.12
N GLN A 273 -11.02 -25.37 -15.81
CA GLN A 273 -10.59 -25.05 -14.44
C GLN A 273 -11.27 -23.78 -13.91
N ASP A 274 -11.35 -22.71 -14.71
CA ASP A 274 -11.96 -21.46 -14.28
C ASP A 274 -13.46 -21.65 -13.94
N ALA A 275 -14.16 -22.52 -14.64
CA ALA A 275 -15.55 -22.88 -14.32
C ALA A 275 -15.67 -23.60 -12.97
N GLU A 276 -14.75 -24.53 -12.68
CA GLU A 276 -14.73 -25.18 -11.37
C GLU A 276 -14.38 -24.18 -10.26
N ILE A 277 -13.53 -23.19 -10.53
CA ILE A 277 -13.26 -22.10 -9.57
C ILE A 277 -14.55 -21.29 -9.29
N VAL A 278 -15.37 -21.02 -10.28
CA VAL A 278 -16.67 -20.34 -10.08
C VAL A 278 -17.55 -21.14 -9.14
N ARG A 279 -17.68 -22.47 -9.35
CA ARG A 279 -18.46 -23.36 -8.48
C ARG A 279 -17.91 -23.38 -7.06
N VAL A 280 -16.61 -23.63 -6.89
CA VAL A 280 -15.97 -23.65 -5.56
C VAL A 280 -16.12 -22.30 -4.86
N ALA A 281 -15.96 -21.17 -5.57
CA ALA A 281 -16.14 -19.84 -4.99
C ALA A 281 -17.57 -19.60 -4.51
N ALA A 282 -18.57 -20.00 -5.31
CA ALA A 282 -19.98 -19.81 -5.01
C ALA A 282 -20.52 -20.75 -3.92
N TYR A 283 -19.93 -21.95 -3.77
CA TYR A 283 -20.43 -22.97 -2.84
C TYR A 283 -19.54 -23.18 -1.59
N THR A 284 -18.41 -22.46 -1.47
CA THR A 284 -17.57 -22.46 -0.24
C THR A 284 -17.41 -21.07 0.38
N GLY A 285 -17.72 -20.04 -0.38
CA GLY A 285 -17.56 -18.66 0.08
C GLY A 285 -16.13 -18.25 0.37
N LEU A 286 -15.13 -18.95 -0.15
CA LEU A 286 -13.72 -18.59 0.01
C LEU A 286 -13.44 -17.20 -0.60
N ARG A 287 -12.57 -16.43 0.07
CA ARG A 287 -12.08 -15.19 -0.55
C ARG A 287 -11.18 -15.51 -1.73
N ARG A 288 -11.16 -14.66 -2.76
CA ARG A 288 -10.29 -14.87 -3.93
C ARG A 288 -8.84 -15.20 -3.57
N GLY A 289 -8.26 -14.50 -2.57
CA GLY A 289 -6.91 -14.77 -2.12
C GLY A 289 -6.75 -16.12 -1.42
N GLU A 290 -7.79 -16.64 -0.78
CA GLU A 290 -7.84 -17.97 -0.17
C GLU A 290 -7.97 -19.04 -1.25
N LEU A 291 -8.83 -18.84 -2.24
CA LEU A 291 -8.97 -19.73 -3.41
C LEU A 291 -7.64 -19.97 -4.11
N VAL A 292 -6.94 -18.90 -4.53
CA VAL A 292 -5.68 -19.04 -5.28
C VAL A 292 -4.51 -19.54 -4.43
N ALA A 293 -4.68 -19.62 -3.10
CA ALA A 293 -3.68 -20.17 -2.16
C ALA A 293 -4.03 -21.60 -1.69
N LEU A 294 -5.18 -22.14 -2.13
CA LEU A 294 -5.65 -23.47 -1.72
C LEU A 294 -4.74 -24.55 -2.30
N ARG A 295 -4.35 -25.51 -1.48
CA ARG A 295 -3.55 -26.67 -1.86
C ARG A 295 -4.35 -27.95 -1.68
N TRP A 296 -3.96 -29.05 -2.36
CA TRP A 296 -4.67 -30.31 -2.24
C TRP A 296 -4.69 -30.85 -0.81
N ARG A 297 -3.65 -30.70 -0.04
CA ARG A 297 -3.62 -31.09 1.39
C ARG A 297 -4.60 -30.33 2.29
N ASP A 298 -5.19 -29.23 1.79
CA ASP A 298 -6.21 -28.47 2.50
C ASP A 298 -7.64 -28.98 2.22
N VAL A 299 -7.79 -29.94 1.30
CA VAL A 299 -9.07 -30.53 0.89
C VAL A 299 -9.20 -31.90 1.53
N ASP A 300 -10.19 -32.06 2.36
CA ASP A 300 -10.52 -33.34 3.00
C ASP A 300 -11.89 -33.80 2.52
N PHE A 301 -11.89 -34.68 1.52
CA PHE A 301 -13.11 -35.25 0.98
C PHE A 301 -13.78 -36.21 1.97
N SER A 302 -13.02 -36.90 2.81
CA SER A 302 -13.55 -37.88 3.77
C SER A 302 -14.30 -37.21 4.92
N LEU A 303 -13.80 -36.07 5.37
CA LEU A 303 -14.45 -35.27 6.42
C LEU A 303 -15.30 -34.13 5.85
N CYS A 304 -15.53 -34.07 4.54
CA CYS A 304 -16.33 -33.06 3.84
C CYS A 304 -15.98 -31.64 4.28
N LYS A 305 -14.66 -31.28 4.30
CA LYS A 305 -14.20 -29.98 4.74
C LYS A 305 -12.99 -29.44 3.97
N LEU A 306 -12.84 -28.13 4.00
CA LEU A 306 -11.63 -27.40 3.57
C LEU A 306 -10.98 -26.74 4.77
N VAL A 307 -9.65 -26.78 4.84
CA VAL A 307 -8.88 -26.05 5.85
C VAL A 307 -8.27 -24.79 5.24
N VAL A 308 -8.81 -23.64 5.61
CA VAL A 308 -8.37 -22.33 5.07
C VAL A 308 -7.33 -21.73 6.01
N GLN A 309 -6.06 -21.86 5.64
CA GLN A 309 -4.94 -21.38 6.45
C GLN A 309 -4.02 -20.39 5.73
N ARG A 310 -4.14 -20.26 4.40
CA ARG A 310 -3.32 -19.38 3.56
C ARG A 310 -4.18 -18.39 2.78
N SER A 311 -3.60 -17.25 2.44
CA SER A 311 -4.25 -16.26 1.57
C SER A 311 -3.23 -15.42 0.83
N VAL A 312 -3.50 -15.11 -0.41
CA VAL A 312 -2.69 -14.18 -1.22
C VAL A 312 -3.27 -12.77 -1.13
N SER A 313 -2.43 -11.83 -0.75
CA SER A 313 -2.76 -10.41 -0.74
C SER A 313 -1.60 -9.60 -1.32
N ALA A 314 -1.89 -8.70 -2.26
CA ALA A 314 -0.88 -7.87 -2.89
C ALA A 314 0.26 -8.66 -3.56
N ASP A 315 -0.07 -9.83 -4.17
CA ASP A 315 0.82 -10.79 -4.80
C ASP A 315 1.75 -11.54 -3.83
N VAL A 316 1.61 -11.32 -2.53
CA VAL A 316 2.33 -12.04 -1.47
C VAL A 316 1.40 -13.08 -0.85
N GLU A 317 1.86 -14.33 -0.83
CA GLU A 317 1.21 -15.40 -0.07
C GLU A 317 1.60 -15.28 1.40
N ALA A 318 0.61 -15.21 2.26
CA ALA A 318 0.80 -15.21 3.69
C ALA A 318 0.27 -16.53 4.28
N SER A 319 1.04 -17.13 5.16
CA SER A 319 0.68 -18.33 5.92
C SER A 319 -0.44 -18.10 6.94
N SER A 320 -0.93 -16.87 7.04
CA SER A 320 -2.06 -16.54 7.88
C SER A 320 -3.16 -15.81 7.09
N THR A 321 -4.40 -16.22 7.30
CA THR A 321 -5.59 -15.50 6.82
C THR A 321 -5.69 -14.11 7.48
N LYS A 322 -6.63 -13.28 7.02
CA LYS A 322 -6.87 -11.94 7.61
C LYS A 322 -7.13 -12.00 9.13
N SER A 323 -7.62 -13.13 9.63
CA SER A 323 -7.91 -13.40 11.06
C SER A 323 -6.74 -14.03 11.82
N ARG A 324 -5.62 -14.36 11.17
CA ARG A 324 -4.47 -15.11 11.75
C ARG A 324 -4.85 -16.48 12.35
N ARG A 325 -6.02 -17.03 12.02
CA ARG A 325 -6.47 -18.35 12.45
C ARG A 325 -6.86 -19.19 11.25
N ALA A 326 -6.48 -20.45 11.25
CA ALA A 326 -7.05 -21.43 10.34
C ALA A 326 -8.54 -21.59 10.64
N ARG A 327 -9.35 -21.83 9.61
CA ARG A 327 -10.75 -22.18 9.79
C ARG A 327 -11.12 -23.35 8.89
N GLU A 328 -12.03 -24.15 9.37
CA GLU A 328 -12.67 -25.18 8.60
C GLU A 328 -13.91 -24.59 7.87
N VAL A 329 -14.07 -24.97 6.63
CA VAL A 329 -15.23 -24.62 5.81
C VAL A 329 -15.90 -25.93 5.37
N PRO A 330 -17.17 -26.15 5.65
CA PRO A 330 -17.89 -27.31 5.14
C PRO A 330 -17.80 -27.37 3.61
N LEU A 331 -17.60 -28.56 3.08
CA LEU A 331 -17.50 -28.85 1.66
C LEU A 331 -18.79 -29.49 1.15
N PRO A 332 -19.77 -28.73 0.63
CA PRO A 332 -20.98 -29.28 0.08
C PRO A 332 -20.73 -30.00 -1.25
N ASP A 333 -21.62 -30.90 -1.63
CA ASP A 333 -21.48 -31.79 -2.78
C ASP A 333 -21.16 -31.03 -4.10
N GLN A 334 -21.75 -29.86 -4.30
CA GLN A 334 -21.48 -29.03 -5.48
C GLN A 334 -20.01 -28.59 -5.58
N ALA A 335 -19.41 -28.25 -4.44
CA ALA A 335 -18.00 -27.89 -4.39
C ALA A 335 -17.09 -29.11 -4.37
N ALA A 336 -17.50 -30.18 -3.69
CA ALA A 336 -16.79 -31.47 -3.68
C ALA A 336 -16.66 -32.04 -5.10
N GLY A 337 -17.74 -32.09 -5.85
CA GLY A 337 -17.72 -32.56 -7.25
C GLY A 337 -16.86 -31.68 -8.17
N ALA A 338 -16.83 -30.34 -7.93
CA ALA A 338 -15.95 -29.44 -8.66
C ALA A 338 -14.47 -29.72 -8.38
N LEU A 339 -14.11 -29.98 -7.12
CA LEU A 339 -12.74 -30.32 -6.72
C LEU A 339 -12.37 -31.73 -7.17
N ASP A 340 -13.29 -32.69 -7.12
CA ASP A 340 -13.07 -34.05 -7.58
C ASP A 340 -12.71 -34.07 -9.07
N ARG A 341 -13.44 -33.38 -9.95
CA ARG A 341 -13.08 -33.23 -11.37
C ARG A 341 -11.69 -32.69 -11.59
N LEU A 342 -11.24 -31.76 -10.74
CA LEU A 342 -9.89 -31.19 -10.81
C LEU A 342 -8.82 -32.13 -10.28
N SER A 343 -9.15 -33.02 -9.33
CA SER A 343 -8.22 -34.01 -8.77
C SER A 343 -7.86 -35.10 -9.79
N GLN A 344 -8.72 -35.32 -10.77
CA GLN A 344 -8.53 -36.30 -11.85
C GLN A 344 -7.64 -35.80 -12.99
N ARG A 345 -7.15 -34.56 -12.95
CA ARG A 345 -6.17 -34.06 -13.94
C ARG A 345 -4.85 -34.83 -13.82
N ARG A 346 -4.11 -34.93 -14.94
CA ARG A 346 -2.86 -35.69 -15.01
C ARG A 346 -1.74 -35.11 -14.12
N ASP A 347 -1.66 -33.78 -14.05
CA ASP A 347 -0.52 -33.08 -13.44
C ASP A 347 -1.00 -32.18 -12.28
N PHE A 348 -0.07 -31.85 -11.36
CA PHE A 348 -0.29 -30.91 -10.26
C PHE A 348 -1.38 -31.35 -9.27
N THR A 349 -1.38 -32.61 -8.88
CA THR A 349 -2.33 -33.21 -7.93
C THR A 349 -1.70 -33.67 -6.63
N SER A 350 -0.39 -33.42 -6.43
CA SER A 350 0.30 -33.74 -5.19
C SER A 350 -0.23 -32.88 -4.02
N PRO A 351 -0.12 -33.34 -2.77
CA PRO A 351 -0.66 -32.62 -1.61
C PRO A 351 -0.19 -31.17 -1.48
N ASP A 352 1.03 -30.87 -1.92
CA ASP A 352 1.60 -29.53 -1.86
C ASP A 352 1.33 -28.67 -3.09
N ASP A 353 0.75 -29.21 -4.14
CA ASP A 353 0.38 -28.47 -5.32
C ASP A 353 -0.83 -27.57 -5.04
N TYR A 354 -0.91 -26.45 -5.76
CA TYR A 354 -2.11 -25.61 -5.74
C TYR A 354 -3.27 -26.34 -6.42
N VAL A 355 -4.46 -26.25 -5.83
CA VAL A 355 -5.69 -26.74 -6.45
C VAL A 355 -5.94 -26.01 -7.76
N PHE A 356 -5.71 -24.71 -7.82
CA PHE A 356 -5.89 -23.87 -9.01
C PHE A 356 -4.56 -23.34 -9.50
N VAL A 357 -4.16 -23.76 -10.68
CA VAL A 357 -2.83 -23.51 -11.23
C VAL A 357 -2.88 -22.77 -12.57
N ASN A 358 -1.79 -22.11 -12.89
CA ASN A 358 -1.52 -21.69 -14.26
C ASN A 358 -0.92 -22.86 -15.08
N ARG A 359 -0.68 -22.66 -16.37
CA ARG A 359 -0.12 -23.68 -17.27
C ARG A 359 1.25 -24.25 -16.84
N LEU A 360 1.95 -23.59 -15.89
CA LEU A 360 3.24 -24.02 -15.35
C LEU A 360 3.11 -24.69 -13.97
N GLY A 361 1.92 -25.05 -13.53
CA GLY A 361 1.69 -25.57 -12.18
C GLY A 361 1.86 -24.55 -11.05
N ARG A 362 2.08 -23.28 -11.39
CA ARG A 362 2.24 -22.24 -10.39
C ARG A 362 0.91 -21.63 -10.00
N ARG A 363 0.90 -20.92 -8.89
CA ARG A 363 -0.25 -20.18 -8.39
C ARG A 363 -0.91 -19.31 -9.47
N LEU A 364 -2.23 -19.38 -9.56
CA LEU A 364 -3.03 -18.63 -10.51
C LEU A 364 -3.01 -17.11 -10.20
N ASP A 365 -2.99 -16.27 -11.24
CA ASP A 365 -3.25 -14.83 -11.11
C ASP A 365 -4.74 -14.57 -10.88
N GLY A 366 -5.11 -14.32 -9.63
CA GLY A 366 -6.50 -14.02 -9.27
C GLY A 366 -7.07 -12.76 -9.92
N SER A 367 -6.26 -11.86 -10.47
CA SER A 367 -6.75 -10.69 -11.20
C SER A 367 -7.08 -11.05 -12.66
N ALA A 368 -6.28 -11.92 -13.27
CA ALA A 368 -6.57 -12.46 -14.60
C ALA A 368 -7.84 -13.32 -14.58
N LEU A 369 -7.96 -14.25 -13.61
CA LEU A 369 -9.17 -15.03 -13.36
C LEU A 369 -10.41 -14.12 -13.25
N ARG A 370 -10.37 -13.11 -12.39
CA ARG A 370 -11.49 -12.18 -12.23
C ARG A 370 -11.93 -11.57 -13.56
N ARG A 371 -10.97 -11.09 -14.37
CA ARG A 371 -11.30 -10.47 -15.67
C ARG A 371 -11.93 -11.45 -16.64
N ARG A 372 -11.46 -12.72 -16.68
CA ARG A 372 -12.06 -13.77 -17.54
C ARG A 372 -13.49 -14.06 -17.13
N VAL A 373 -13.72 -14.31 -15.84
CA VAL A 373 -15.06 -14.60 -15.30
C VAL A 373 -16.03 -13.44 -15.50
N GLU A 374 -15.60 -12.20 -15.25
CA GLU A 374 -16.44 -11.02 -15.45
C GLU A 374 -16.80 -10.82 -16.93
N ARG A 375 -15.87 -11.06 -17.87
CA ARG A 375 -16.16 -11.02 -19.32
C ARG A 375 -17.13 -12.12 -19.75
N ALA A 376 -16.95 -13.37 -19.27
CA ALA A 376 -17.87 -14.47 -19.57
C ALA A 376 -19.28 -14.17 -19.05
N ARG A 377 -19.39 -13.59 -17.84
CA ARG A 377 -20.64 -13.10 -17.27
C ARG A 377 -21.34 -12.10 -18.19
N ASP A 378 -20.60 -11.09 -18.64
CA ASP A 378 -21.14 -10.02 -19.49
C ASP A 378 -21.60 -10.58 -20.84
N ALA A 379 -20.79 -11.45 -21.45
CA ALA A 379 -21.14 -12.12 -22.72
C ALA A 379 -22.36 -13.06 -22.60
N ALA A 380 -22.55 -13.64 -21.42
CA ALA A 380 -23.71 -14.50 -21.13
C ALA A 380 -24.97 -13.70 -20.72
N GLY A 381 -24.92 -12.36 -20.69
CA GLY A 381 -26.05 -11.52 -20.29
C GLY A 381 -26.50 -11.71 -18.84
N LEU A 382 -25.61 -12.22 -17.97
CA LEU A 382 -25.91 -12.40 -16.57
C LEU A 382 -25.78 -11.06 -15.79
N ARG A 383 -26.47 -10.96 -14.65
CA ARG A 383 -26.41 -9.77 -13.79
C ARG A 383 -24.97 -9.40 -13.47
N PRO A 384 -24.60 -8.10 -13.42
CA PRO A 384 -23.23 -7.63 -13.35
C PRO A 384 -22.63 -7.75 -11.94
N LEU A 385 -22.68 -8.96 -11.34
CA LEU A 385 -22.02 -9.24 -10.07
C LEU A 385 -20.51 -9.42 -10.26
N ARG A 386 -19.73 -8.91 -9.31
CA ARG A 386 -18.27 -9.05 -9.33
C ARG A 386 -17.87 -10.45 -8.88
N PHE A 387 -16.68 -10.89 -9.23
CA PHE A 387 -16.15 -12.18 -8.74
C PHE A 387 -16.25 -12.35 -7.21
N HIS A 388 -16.07 -11.27 -6.44
CA HIS A 388 -16.20 -11.35 -4.97
C HIS A 388 -17.65 -11.56 -4.52
N ASP A 389 -18.61 -11.23 -5.34
CA ASP A 389 -20.02 -11.38 -5.00
C ASP A 389 -20.48 -12.86 -5.08
N LEU A 390 -19.66 -13.78 -5.66
CA LEU A 390 -19.83 -15.23 -5.49
C LEU A 390 -19.76 -15.66 -4.03
N ARG A 391 -18.90 -15.00 -3.24
CA ARG A 391 -18.88 -15.20 -1.78
C ARG A 391 -20.14 -14.64 -1.11
N HIS A 392 -20.70 -13.56 -1.62
CA HIS A 392 -22.00 -13.06 -1.15
C HIS A 392 -23.12 -14.02 -1.53
N THR A 393 -23.05 -14.62 -2.72
CA THR A 393 -23.94 -15.71 -3.15
C THR A 393 -23.94 -16.85 -2.15
N TYR A 394 -22.77 -17.36 -1.72
CA TYR A 394 -22.68 -18.40 -0.70
C TYR A 394 -23.41 -18.02 0.59
N GLY A 395 -23.10 -16.85 1.17
CA GLY A 395 -23.73 -16.41 2.43
C GLY A 395 -25.24 -16.22 2.28
N SER A 396 -25.70 -15.67 1.15
CA SER A 396 -27.15 -15.47 0.87
C SER A 396 -27.89 -16.77 0.68
N LEU A 397 -27.33 -17.72 -0.09
CA LEU A 397 -27.93 -19.05 -0.30
C LEU A 397 -28.04 -19.84 1.01
N LEU A 398 -27.02 -19.82 1.86
CA LEU A 398 -27.07 -20.48 3.18
C LEU A 398 -28.18 -19.88 4.06
N VAL A 399 -28.27 -18.54 4.11
CA VAL A 399 -29.28 -17.85 4.92
C VAL A 399 -30.68 -18.08 4.37
N ALA A 400 -30.86 -18.06 3.05
CA ALA A 400 -32.13 -18.43 2.38
C ALA A 400 -32.48 -19.88 2.68
N GLY A 401 -31.53 -20.81 2.59
CA GLY A 401 -31.73 -22.24 2.94
C GLY A 401 -31.93 -22.50 4.44
N GLY A 402 -31.94 -21.45 5.28
CA GLY A 402 -32.29 -21.57 6.68
C GLY A 402 -31.16 -21.86 7.64
N VAL A 403 -29.91 -21.88 7.18
CA VAL A 403 -28.73 -22.03 8.05
C VAL A 403 -28.66 -20.86 9.03
N ASP A 404 -28.34 -21.14 10.29
CA ASP A 404 -28.23 -20.12 11.33
C ASP A 404 -27.03 -19.17 11.07
N LEU A 405 -27.16 -17.91 11.53
CA LEU A 405 -26.16 -16.89 11.28
C LEU A 405 -24.79 -17.16 11.93
N ALA A 406 -24.75 -17.92 13.03
CA ALA A 406 -23.51 -18.25 13.71
C ALA A 406 -22.69 -19.24 12.89
N SER A 407 -23.34 -20.28 12.32
CA SER A 407 -22.74 -21.23 11.40
C SER A 407 -22.27 -20.55 10.10
N VAL A 408 -23.08 -19.67 9.51
CA VAL A 408 -22.68 -18.89 8.34
C VAL A 408 -21.49 -17.99 8.64
N LYS A 409 -21.49 -17.30 9.80
CA LYS A 409 -20.38 -16.48 10.26
C LYS A 409 -19.08 -17.29 10.39
N ALA A 410 -19.15 -18.47 10.98
CA ALA A 410 -18.03 -19.37 11.19
C ALA A 410 -17.45 -19.83 9.86
N ALA A 411 -18.27 -20.40 8.96
CA ALA A 411 -17.88 -20.85 7.64
C ALA A 411 -17.24 -19.74 6.79
N MET A 412 -17.85 -18.56 6.81
CA MET A 412 -17.31 -17.39 6.10
C MET A 412 -16.09 -16.77 6.78
N GLY A 413 -15.81 -17.05 8.04
CA GLY A 413 -14.72 -16.43 8.80
C GLY A 413 -14.91 -14.91 8.96
N HIS A 414 -16.11 -14.49 9.35
CA HIS A 414 -16.39 -13.11 9.72
C HIS A 414 -16.05 -12.85 11.18
N SER A 415 -15.28 -11.80 11.46
CA SER A 415 -14.92 -11.44 12.83
C SER A 415 -16.10 -10.87 13.63
N ARG A 416 -17.04 -10.22 12.95
CA ARG A 416 -18.24 -9.61 13.55
C ARG A 416 -19.52 -10.18 12.95
N ILE A 417 -20.52 -10.41 13.77
CA ILE A 417 -21.82 -10.92 13.31
C ILE A 417 -22.53 -9.93 12.38
N THR A 418 -22.39 -8.63 12.63
CA THR A 418 -22.94 -7.55 11.80
C THR A 418 -22.52 -7.62 10.31
N THR A 419 -21.42 -8.31 10.01
CA THR A 419 -21.01 -8.58 8.63
C THR A 419 -21.91 -9.67 8.01
N THR A 420 -22.39 -10.62 8.79
CA THR A 420 -23.24 -11.75 8.35
C THR A 420 -24.72 -11.35 8.31
N GLU A 421 -25.16 -10.46 9.17
CA GLU A 421 -26.53 -9.93 9.21
C GLU A 421 -26.95 -9.31 7.86
N ARG A 422 -25.99 -8.89 7.07
CA ARG A 422 -26.22 -8.38 5.71
C ARG A 422 -26.86 -9.40 4.76
N TYR A 423 -26.86 -10.68 5.09
CA TYR A 423 -27.49 -11.74 4.30
C TYR A 423 -28.92 -12.03 4.71
N LEU A 424 -29.42 -11.43 5.81
CA LEU A 424 -30.81 -11.66 6.29
C LEU A 424 -31.86 -11.27 5.24
N HIS A 425 -31.55 -10.29 4.39
CA HIS A 425 -32.45 -9.89 3.30
C HIS A 425 -32.69 -10.98 2.26
N ALA A 426 -31.87 -12.04 2.24
CA ALA A 426 -32.05 -13.18 1.31
C ALA A 426 -33.23 -14.07 1.71
N ARG A 427 -33.72 -13.98 2.95
CA ARG A 427 -34.95 -14.66 3.38
C ARG A 427 -36.16 -13.96 2.80
N SER A 428 -37.03 -14.70 2.14
CA SER A 428 -38.30 -14.16 1.67
C SER A 428 -39.27 -13.89 2.84
N ALA A 429 -40.16 -12.92 2.68
CA ALA A 429 -41.19 -12.65 3.69
C ALA A 429 -42.10 -13.85 3.90
N GLY A 430 -42.41 -14.64 2.85
CA GLY A 430 -43.20 -15.87 2.94
C GLY A 430 -42.52 -16.93 3.79
N GLU A 431 -41.23 -17.20 3.54
CA GLU A 431 -40.44 -18.16 4.36
C GLU A 431 -40.36 -17.75 5.82
N LEU A 432 -40.25 -16.44 6.10
CA LEU A 432 -40.28 -15.93 7.47
C LEU A 432 -41.65 -16.13 8.12
N ALA A 433 -42.74 -15.85 7.39
CA ALA A 433 -44.11 -16.06 7.86
C ALA A 433 -44.35 -17.52 8.20
N ASP A 434 -43.93 -18.46 7.32
CA ASP A 434 -44.06 -19.91 7.55
C ASP A 434 -43.28 -20.37 8.80
N ARG A 435 -42.09 -19.80 9.02
CA ARG A 435 -41.26 -20.08 10.21
C ARG A 435 -41.92 -19.55 11.48
N PHE A 436 -42.43 -18.33 11.42
CA PHE A 436 -43.15 -17.75 12.55
C PHE A 436 -44.42 -18.56 12.86
N THR A 437 -45.18 -18.94 11.84
CA THR A 437 -46.38 -19.79 12.02
C THR A 437 -46.03 -21.11 12.71
N ARG A 438 -44.95 -21.78 12.25
CA ARG A 438 -44.49 -23.02 12.91
C ARG A 438 -43.98 -22.82 14.33
N ALA A 439 -43.25 -21.74 14.58
CA ALA A 439 -42.70 -21.44 15.89
C ALA A 439 -43.78 -21.02 16.92
N LEU A 440 -44.85 -20.42 16.43
CA LEU A 440 -45.99 -19.97 17.24
C LEU A 440 -47.11 -21.00 17.28
N ALA A 441 -47.03 -22.10 16.55
CA ALA A 441 -48.02 -23.17 16.63
C ALA A 441 -47.99 -23.80 18.01
N PRO A 442 -49.15 -24.01 18.65
CA PRO A 442 -49.21 -24.69 19.96
C PRO A 442 -48.54 -26.06 19.83
N THR A 443 -47.59 -26.35 20.69
CA THR A 443 -47.08 -27.71 20.88
C THR A 443 -48.23 -28.56 21.33
N GLY A 444 -48.74 -29.43 20.41
CA GLY A 444 -49.89 -30.27 20.67
C GLY A 444 -49.65 -31.07 21.96
N VAL A 445 -50.46 -30.82 22.97
CA VAL A 445 -50.72 -31.79 24.02
C VAL A 445 -51.42 -32.96 23.33
N ALA A 446 -50.78 -34.12 23.30
CA ALA A 446 -51.41 -35.33 22.82
C ALA A 446 -52.76 -35.49 23.56
N PRO A 447 -53.87 -35.76 22.86
CA PRO A 447 -55.10 -35.96 23.52
C PRO A 447 -54.95 -37.17 24.47
N THR A 448 -55.07 -36.92 25.75
CA THR A 448 -55.22 -37.99 26.75
C THR A 448 -56.42 -38.77 26.38
N SER A 449 -56.23 -40.00 25.97
CA SER A 449 -57.31 -40.95 25.77
C SER A 449 -58.06 -41.06 27.09
N VAL A 450 -59.29 -40.51 27.12
CA VAL A 450 -60.24 -40.76 28.17
C VAL A 450 -60.76 -42.18 27.91
N GLU A 451 -60.28 -43.14 28.72
CA GLU A 451 -60.93 -44.44 28.79
C GLU A 451 -62.29 -44.20 29.42
N GLU A 452 -63.36 -44.47 28.67
CA GLU A 452 -64.72 -44.61 29.24
C GLU A 452 -64.76 -45.84 30.14
N PRO A 453 -65.29 -45.75 31.35
CA PRO A 453 -65.53 -46.91 32.18
C PRO A 453 -66.77 -47.63 31.71
N ALA A 454 -66.71 -48.95 31.62
CA ALA A 454 -67.74 -49.89 31.27
C ALA A 454 -69.00 -49.92 32.26
#